data_a4714dececc91bd371a2c089addd54dc
#
_entry.id   a4714dececc91bd371a2c089addd54dc
#
_cell.length_a   1.000
_cell.length_b   1.000
_cell.length_c   1.000
_cell.angle_alpha   90.00
_cell.angle_beta   90.00
_cell.angle_gamma   90.00
#
_symmetry.space_group_name_H-M   'P 1'
#
loop_
_entity.id
_entity.type
_entity.pdbx_description
1 polymer ?
#
loop_
_entity_poly.entity_id
_entity_poly.type
_entity_poly.pdbx_seq_one_letter_code
_entity_poly.pdbx_strand_id
1 'polypeptide(L)'
;TVRYLLGFLYLMTILGVVEYAMGRSPFSYLETIKGIYTGRFIRSGNYRIMSSCTHSLGYGLLLVAVAPLSCFDYRKNEVNLLCRPILFLLLLINVFLTGSRSTLSVFLVETLLLFILSSGTNKKKCILAGIVLVAGITAFLVVFYRTGIAQYILLQFASILDSILGTQYSVLFGGNTEALSSSSNYRDQLKYIFQVKWLNPILGIGRKRSFTSEINGSYIESIDNFYIAEYVRYAYPGLVTYVFFLLFHLGGMIKKCIMDGKA
;
A
#
# COMPACT_ATOMS: atom_id res chain seq x y z
N THR A 1 -16.84 -19.48 -3.86
CA THR A 1 -16.50 -18.05 -3.93
C THR A 1 -14.99 -17.82 -3.78
N VAL A 2 -14.33 -18.29 -2.68
CA VAL A 2 -12.90 -18.06 -2.41
C VAL A 2 -11.98 -18.58 -3.51
N ARG A 3 -12.26 -19.75 -4.10
CA ARG A 3 -11.46 -20.32 -5.20
C ARG A 3 -11.41 -19.39 -6.42
N TYR A 4 -12.53 -18.78 -6.78
CA TYR A 4 -12.59 -17.81 -7.89
C TYR A 4 -11.81 -16.53 -7.56
N LEU A 5 -11.91 -16.05 -6.32
CA LEU A 5 -11.15 -14.88 -5.88
C LEU A 5 -9.64 -15.14 -5.92
N LEU A 6 -9.19 -16.32 -5.48
CA LEU A 6 -7.77 -16.71 -5.58
C LEU A 6 -7.31 -16.83 -7.04
N GLY A 7 -8.14 -17.40 -7.93
CA GLY A 7 -7.85 -17.44 -9.37
C GLY A 7 -7.72 -16.04 -9.97
N PHE A 8 -8.64 -15.14 -9.61
CA PHE A 8 -8.57 -13.74 -10.01
C PHE A 8 -7.30 -13.04 -9.50
N LEU A 9 -6.87 -13.33 -8.27
CA LEU A 9 -5.63 -12.77 -7.72
C LEU A 9 -4.38 -13.24 -8.49
N TYR A 10 -4.33 -14.51 -8.88
CA TYR A 10 -3.25 -14.99 -9.74
C TYR A 10 -3.23 -14.22 -11.07
N LEU A 11 -4.38 -14.08 -11.72
CA LEU A 11 -4.48 -13.34 -12.96
C LEU A 11 -4.01 -11.89 -12.80
N MET A 12 -4.52 -11.20 -11.78
CA MET A 12 -4.19 -9.79 -11.52
C MET A 12 -2.70 -9.59 -11.21
N THR A 13 -2.10 -10.48 -10.42
CA THR A 13 -0.68 -10.37 -10.09
C THR A 13 0.22 -10.70 -11.27
N ILE A 14 -0.15 -11.64 -12.13
CA ILE A 14 0.56 -11.93 -13.38
C ILE A 14 0.46 -10.73 -14.32
N LEU A 15 -0.74 -10.16 -14.50
CA LEU A 15 -0.92 -8.96 -15.33
C LEU A 15 -0.13 -7.76 -14.80
N GLY A 16 0.01 -7.60 -13.48
CA GLY A 16 0.85 -6.56 -12.90
C GLY A 16 2.33 -6.72 -13.23
N VAL A 17 2.86 -7.95 -13.25
CA VAL A 17 4.24 -8.22 -13.69
C VAL A 17 4.40 -7.94 -15.19
N VAL A 18 3.44 -8.35 -16.01
CA VAL A 18 3.42 -8.06 -17.45
C VAL A 18 3.37 -6.56 -17.71
N GLU A 19 2.54 -5.82 -16.96
CA GLU A 19 2.45 -4.37 -17.03
C GLU A 19 3.81 -3.71 -16.78
N TYR A 20 4.53 -4.17 -15.75
CA TYR A 20 5.86 -3.65 -15.45
C TYR A 20 6.84 -3.90 -16.61
N ALA A 21 6.84 -5.11 -17.16
CA ALA A 21 7.70 -5.47 -18.29
C ALA A 21 7.38 -4.67 -19.57
N MET A 22 6.10 -4.34 -19.79
CA MET A 22 5.66 -3.52 -20.93
C MET A 22 5.88 -2.01 -20.71
N GLY A 23 6.08 -1.56 -19.47
CA GLY A 23 6.15 -0.14 -19.11
C GLY A 23 4.85 0.65 -19.38
N ARG A 24 3.74 -0.04 -19.50
CA ARG A 24 2.38 0.52 -19.68
C ARG A 24 1.32 -0.47 -19.24
N SER A 25 0.15 0.06 -18.81
CA SER A 25 -0.97 -0.79 -18.41
C SER A 25 -1.57 -1.58 -19.60
N PRO A 26 -1.72 -2.91 -19.51
CA PRO A 26 -2.44 -3.70 -20.50
C PRO A 26 -3.89 -3.26 -20.66
N PHE A 27 -4.49 -2.71 -19.63
CA PHE A 27 -5.88 -2.23 -19.64
C PHE A 27 -6.07 -0.97 -20.48
N SER A 28 -4.98 -0.27 -20.87
CA SER A 28 -5.04 0.85 -21.80
C SER A 28 -5.59 0.47 -23.18
N TYR A 29 -5.51 -0.80 -23.56
CA TYR A 29 -6.12 -1.32 -24.80
C TYR A 29 -7.63 -1.52 -24.71
N LEU A 30 -8.16 -1.65 -23.48
CA LEU A 30 -9.59 -1.85 -23.22
C LEU A 30 -10.28 -0.56 -22.79
N GLU A 31 -9.56 0.55 -22.82
CA GLU A 31 -10.03 1.83 -22.30
C GLU A 31 -11.16 2.41 -23.18
N THR A 32 -12.35 2.53 -22.63
CA THR A 32 -13.49 3.18 -23.26
C THR A 32 -13.51 4.69 -22.99
N ILE A 33 -12.97 5.11 -21.85
CA ILE A 33 -12.81 6.52 -21.48
C ILE A 33 -11.32 6.84 -21.51
N LYS A 34 -10.89 7.62 -22.51
CA LYS A 34 -9.48 7.97 -22.70
C LYS A 34 -8.92 8.73 -21.48
N GLY A 35 -7.73 8.33 -21.07
CA GLY A 35 -6.98 9.02 -20.02
C GLY A 35 -6.93 8.29 -18.67
N ILE A 36 -7.70 7.23 -18.45
CA ILE A 36 -7.70 6.48 -17.19
C ILE A 36 -6.42 5.64 -17.04
N TYR A 37 -6.03 4.90 -18.09
CA TYR A 37 -4.88 4.00 -18.08
C TYR A 37 -3.70 4.47 -18.93
N THR A 38 -3.83 5.57 -19.64
CA THR A 38 -2.77 6.11 -20.51
C THR A 38 -1.71 6.90 -19.74
N GLY A 39 -2.00 7.31 -18.50
CA GLY A 39 -1.05 8.00 -17.63
C GLY A 39 0.08 7.05 -17.19
N ARG A 40 1.35 7.46 -17.42
CA ARG A 40 2.50 6.75 -16.86
C ARG A 40 2.80 7.29 -15.48
N PHE A 41 2.53 6.48 -14.45
CA PHE A 41 2.91 6.83 -13.09
C PHE A 41 4.39 6.49 -12.87
N ILE A 42 5.25 7.49 -13.00
CA ILE A 42 6.69 7.36 -12.78
C ILE A 42 7.05 8.02 -11.45
N ARG A 43 7.83 7.33 -10.63
CA ARG A 43 8.40 7.88 -9.40
C ARG A 43 9.87 7.51 -9.32
N SER A 44 10.73 8.50 -9.11
CA SER A 44 12.19 8.33 -9.08
C SER A 44 12.71 7.51 -10.28
N GLY A 45 12.22 7.85 -11.49
CA GLY A 45 12.60 7.20 -12.74
C GLY A 45 12.00 5.81 -13.01
N ASN A 46 11.23 5.24 -12.06
CA ASN A 46 10.67 3.90 -12.19
C ASN A 46 9.16 3.92 -12.43
N TYR A 47 8.71 3.06 -13.34
CA TYR A 47 7.29 2.86 -13.63
C TYR A 47 6.61 2.16 -12.45
N ARG A 48 5.41 2.62 -12.09
CA ARG A 48 4.59 2.09 -11.00
C ARG A 48 3.38 1.38 -11.58
N ILE A 49 3.24 0.10 -11.30
CA ILE A 49 2.11 -0.70 -11.77
C ILE A 49 0.81 -0.30 -11.06
N MET A 50 -0.30 -0.38 -11.78
CA MET A 50 -1.64 -0.13 -11.27
C MET A 50 -2.64 -1.23 -11.63
N SER A 51 -2.26 -2.15 -12.52
CA SER A 51 -3.10 -3.24 -13.02
C SER A 51 -4.47 -2.73 -13.48
N SER A 52 -5.58 -3.32 -13.04
CA SER A 52 -6.93 -2.87 -13.34
C SER A 52 -7.42 -1.67 -12.51
N CYS A 53 -6.62 -1.20 -11.57
CA CYS A 53 -6.95 -0.02 -10.77
C CYS A 53 -6.55 1.26 -11.50
N THR A 54 -7.22 2.36 -11.21
CA THR A 54 -6.91 3.66 -11.81
C THR A 54 -5.67 4.33 -11.24
N HIS A 55 -5.10 3.79 -10.16
CA HIS A 55 -3.93 4.33 -9.48
C HIS A 55 -3.12 3.23 -8.78
N SER A 56 -1.79 3.33 -8.80
CA SER A 56 -0.88 2.36 -8.18
C SER A 56 -1.10 2.16 -6.67
N LEU A 57 -1.48 3.22 -5.93
CA LEU A 57 -1.81 3.11 -4.52
C LEU A 57 -3.08 2.27 -4.31
N GLY A 58 -4.12 2.48 -5.12
CA GLY A 58 -5.35 1.68 -5.06
C GLY A 58 -5.10 0.20 -5.32
N TYR A 59 -4.26 -0.10 -6.32
CA TYR A 59 -3.84 -1.47 -6.59
C TYR A 59 -3.07 -2.08 -5.40
N GLY A 60 -2.12 -1.35 -4.84
CA GLY A 60 -1.37 -1.80 -3.67
C GLY A 60 -2.25 -2.08 -2.45
N LEU A 61 -3.25 -1.22 -2.17
CA LEU A 61 -4.22 -1.44 -1.10
C LEU A 61 -5.09 -2.68 -1.35
N LEU A 62 -5.50 -2.93 -2.60
CA LEU A 62 -6.20 -4.15 -2.97
C LEU A 62 -5.35 -5.39 -2.67
N LEU A 63 -4.07 -5.38 -3.07
CA LEU A 63 -3.16 -6.50 -2.83
C LEU A 63 -2.99 -6.80 -1.34
N VAL A 64 -2.81 -5.77 -0.51
CA VAL A 64 -2.72 -5.91 0.95
C VAL A 64 -4.02 -6.49 1.50
N ALA A 65 -5.18 -5.92 1.16
CA ALA A 65 -6.47 -6.39 1.67
C ALA A 65 -6.77 -7.87 1.36
N VAL A 66 -6.21 -8.42 0.28
CA VAL A 66 -6.44 -9.82 -0.13
C VAL A 66 -5.29 -10.76 0.20
N ALA A 67 -4.14 -10.27 0.64
CA ALA A 67 -2.97 -11.08 0.97
C ALA A 67 -3.27 -12.17 2.02
N PRO A 68 -4.07 -11.93 3.09
CA PRO A 68 -4.42 -12.97 4.05
C PRO A 68 -5.10 -14.19 3.43
N LEU A 69 -5.87 -14.01 2.34
CA LEU A 69 -6.53 -15.12 1.66
C LEU A 69 -5.53 -16.10 1.02
N SER A 70 -4.35 -15.62 0.61
CA SER A 70 -3.28 -16.46 0.08
C SER A 70 -2.65 -17.35 1.17
N CYS A 71 -2.70 -16.88 2.41
CA CYS A 71 -2.06 -17.48 3.58
C CYS A 71 -3.00 -18.34 4.43
N PHE A 72 -4.29 -18.40 4.08
CA PHE A 72 -5.26 -19.19 4.85
C PHE A 72 -5.49 -20.57 4.20
N ASP A 73 -5.26 -21.63 4.98
CA ASP A 73 -5.60 -23.00 4.59
C ASP A 73 -7.04 -23.34 5.03
N TYR A 74 -7.96 -23.27 4.07
CA TYR A 74 -9.40 -23.54 4.32
C TYR A 74 -9.70 -25.00 4.68
N ARG A 75 -8.79 -25.95 4.41
CA ARG A 75 -9.00 -27.35 4.74
C ARG A 75 -8.65 -27.63 6.20
N LYS A 76 -7.58 -26.99 6.67
CA LYS A 76 -7.07 -27.17 8.03
C LYS A 76 -7.57 -26.08 8.99
N ASN A 77 -8.25 -25.07 8.46
CA ASN A 77 -8.70 -23.89 9.21
C ASN A 77 -7.55 -23.21 9.97
N GLU A 78 -6.39 -23.08 9.33
CA GLU A 78 -5.19 -22.50 9.94
C GLU A 78 -4.51 -21.47 9.04
N VAL A 79 -3.77 -20.55 9.66
CA VAL A 79 -2.91 -19.58 8.97
C VAL A 79 -1.58 -20.25 8.62
N ASN A 80 -1.20 -20.21 7.35
CA ASN A 80 0.08 -20.72 6.85
C ASN A 80 0.57 -19.83 5.70
N LEU A 81 1.64 -19.06 5.92
CA LEU A 81 2.22 -18.20 4.89
C LEU A 81 2.63 -18.96 3.62
N LEU A 82 3.02 -20.23 3.80
CA LEU A 82 3.44 -21.08 2.69
C LEU A 82 2.28 -21.93 2.13
N CYS A 83 1.02 -21.59 2.42
CA CYS A 83 -0.14 -22.30 1.87
C CYS A 83 -0.18 -22.19 0.33
N ARG A 84 0.13 -20.99 -0.21
CA ARG A 84 0.22 -20.73 -1.65
C ARG A 84 1.46 -19.87 -1.94
N PRO A 85 2.67 -20.48 -1.90
CA PRO A 85 3.93 -19.72 -1.90
C PRO A 85 4.11 -18.92 -3.19
N ILE A 86 3.67 -19.43 -4.32
CA ILE A 86 3.76 -18.73 -5.62
C ILE A 86 2.87 -17.48 -5.60
N LEU A 87 1.64 -17.58 -5.12
CA LEU A 87 0.75 -16.41 -5.03
C LEU A 87 1.29 -15.37 -4.06
N PHE A 88 1.78 -15.81 -2.90
CA PHE A 88 2.39 -14.90 -1.92
C PHE A 88 3.61 -14.17 -2.50
N LEU A 89 4.47 -14.87 -3.23
CA LEU A 89 5.61 -14.27 -3.91
C LEU A 89 5.17 -13.27 -4.99
N LEU A 90 4.16 -13.61 -5.79
CA LEU A 90 3.59 -12.69 -6.77
C LEU A 90 2.98 -11.45 -6.12
N LEU A 91 2.28 -11.60 -4.99
CA LEU A 91 1.77 -10.48 -4.21
C LEU A 91 2.91 -9.58 -3.73
N LEU A 92 3.95 -10.15 -3.13
CA LEU A 92 5.13 -9.41 -2.67
C LEU A 92 5.79 -8.62 -3.81
N ILE A 93 6.02 -9.26 -4.96
CA ILE A 93 6.59 -8.61 -6.14
C ILE A 93 5.70 -7.45 -6.60
N ASN A 94 4.39 -7.67 -6.72
CA ASN A 94 3.47 -6.64 -7.16
C ASN A 94 3.38 -5.46 -6.18
N VAL A 95 3.27 -5.73 -4.87
CA VAL A 95 3.30 -4.67 -3.84
C VAL A 95 4.56 -3.82 -3.99
N PHE A 96 5.71 -4.46 -4.23
CA PHE A 96 6.97 -3.79 -4.45
C PHE A 96 6.94 -2.91 -5.72
N LEU A 97 6.42 -3.44 -6.84
CA LEU A 97 6.33 -2.76 -8.12
C LEU A 97 5.29 -1.61 -8.13
N THR A 98 4.37 -1.55 -7.17
CA THR A 98 3.52 -0.36 -7.00
C THR A 98 4.31 0.89 -6.63
N GLY A 99 5.55 0.74 -6.13
CA GLY A 99 6.39 1.85 -5.66
C GLY A 99 5.77 2.65 -4.52
N SER A 100 4.86 2.06 -3.76
CA SER A 100 4.19 2.69 -2.61
C SER A 100 4.82 2.22 -1.30
N ARG A 101 5.57 3.12 -0.66
CA ARG A 101 6.21 2.85 0.64
C ARG A 101 5.21 2.45 1.72
N SER A 102 4.09 3.18 1.80
CA SER A 102 3.03 2.89 2.79
C SER A 102 2.42 1.50 2.57
N THR A 103 2.13 1.13 1.33
CA THR A 103 1.59 -0.19 1.00
C THR A 103 2.58 -1.30 1.34
N LEU A 104 3.85 -1.11 1.00
CA LEU A 104 4.90 -2.07 1.34
C LEU A 104 5.08 -2.21 2.86
N SER A 105 5.07 -1.09 3.60
CA SER A 105 5.15 -1.13 5.07
C SER A 105 3.97 -1.88 5.69
N VAL A 106 2.73 -1.61 5.25
CA VAL A 106 1.54 -2.31 5.73
C VAL A 106 1.60 -3.81 5.40
N PHE A 107 2.04 -4.17 4.18
CA PHE A 107 2.22 -5.56 3.78
C PHE A 107 3.24 -6.30 4.64
N LEU A 108 4.35 -5.64 5.02
CA LEU A 108 5.35 -6.22 5.92
C LEU A 108 4.79 -6.45 7.33
N VAL A 109 4.08 -5.46 7.87
CA VAL A 109 3.40 -5.60 9.19
C VAL A 109 2.36 -6.73 9.14
N GLU A 110 1.56 -6.80 8.10
CA GLU A 110 0.57 -7.85 7.89
C GLU A 110 1.24 -9.24 7.79
N THR A 111 2.32 -9.36 7.03
CA THR A 111 3.10 -10.59 6.92
C THR A 111 3.63 -11.04 8.28
N LEU A 112 4.12 -10.10 9.11
CA LEU A 112 4.57 -10.38 10.47
C LEU A 112 3.40 -10.88 11.35
N LEU A 113 2.23 -10.26 11.27
CA LEU A 113 1.04 -10.70 12.00
C LEU A 113 0.60 -12.10 11.58
N LEU A 114 0.56 -12.39 10.27
CA LEU A 114 0.24 -13.71 9.74
C LEU A 114 1.27 -14.77 10.19
N PHE A 115 2.56 -14.40 10.26
CA PHE A 115 3.60 -15.26 10.81
C PHE A 115 3.37 -15.56 12.30
N ILE A 116 3.02 -14.55 13.10
CA ILE A 116 2.72 -14.73 14.53
C ILE A 116 1.53 -15.66 14.73
N LEU A 117 0.51 -15.56 13.88
CA LEU A 117 -0.70 -16.37 13.92
C LEU A 117 -0.51 -17.80 13.36
N SER A 118 0.59 -18.08 12.65
CA SER A 118 0.87 -19.39 12.09
C SER A 118 1.20 -20.43 13.16
N SER A 119 0.91 -21.70 12.90
CA SER A 119 1.26 -22.82 13.81
C SER A 119 2.78 -22.99 13.94
N GLY A 120 3.24 -23.60 15.04
CA GLY A 120 4.67 -23.76 15.34
C GLY A 120 5.45 -24.51 14.24
N THR A 121 4.85 -25.54 13.64
CA THR A 121 5.45 -26.28 12.52
C THR A 121 5.58 -25.41 11.27
N ASN A 122 4.55 -24.62 10.97
CA ASN A 122 4.56 -23.70 9.84
C ASN A 122 5.57 -22.56 10.07
N LYS A 123 5.69 -22.04 11.29
CA LYS A 123 6.70 -21.02 11.64
C LYS A 123 8.11 -21.44 11.29
N LYS A 124 8.52 -22.67 11.63
CA LYS A 124 9.86 -23.19 11.29
C LYS A 124 10.10 -23.19 9.77
N LYS A 125 9.11 -23.65 8.99
CA LYS A 125 9.18 -23.62 7.52
C LYS A 125 9.26 -22.21 6.97
N CYS A 126 8.46 -21.28 7.53
CA CYS A 126 8.46 -19.88 7.13
C CYS A 126 9.81 -19.19 7.43
N ILE A 127 10.43 -19.49 8.59
CA ILE A 127 11.76 -18.97 8.93
C ILE A 127 12.79 -19.46 7.91
N LEU A 128 12.81 -20.76 7.61
CA LEU A 128 13.74 -21.31 6.63
C LEU A 128 13.53 -20.69 5.24
N ALA A 129 12.27 -20.59 4.78
CA ALA A 129 11.93 -19.94 3.51
C ALA A 129 12.32 -18.45 3.50
N GLY A 130 12.14 -17.75 4.62
CA GLY A 130 12.55 -16.36 4.79
C GLY A 130 14.07 -16.19 4.71
N ILE A 131 14.84 -17.06 5.37
CA ILE A 131 16.31 -17.06 5.29
C ILE A 131 16.77 -17.26 3.84
N VAL A 132 16.20 -18.23 3.14
CA VAL A 132 16.53 -18.51 1.73
C VAL A 132 16.17 -17.30 0.84
N LEU A 133 15.01 -16.69 1.06
CA LEU A 133 14.58 -15.50 0.31
C LEU A 133 15.53 -14.32 0.54
N VAL A 134 15.86 -14.02 1.80
CA VAL A 134 16.77 -12.93 2.16
C VAL A 134 18.16 -13.20 1.58
N ALA A 135 18.69 -14.42 1.73
CA ALA A 135 19.97 -14.80 1.14
C ALA A 135 19.97 -14.65 -0.39
N GLY A 136 18.89 -15.08 -1.05
CA GLY A 136 18.72 -14.91 -2.51
C GLY A 136 18.67 -13.46 -2.95
N ILE A 137 17.91 -12.61 -2.24
CA ILE A 137 17.85 -11.17 -2.50
C ILE A 137 19.23 -10.53 -2.27
N THR A 138 19.92 -10.87 -1.19
CA THR A 138 21.25 -10.34 -0.87
C THR A 138 22.25 -10.74 -1.95
N ALA A 139 22.28 -12.01 -2.34
CA ALA A 139 23.14 -12.48 -3.42
C ALA A 139 22.83 -11.76 -4.75
N PHE A 140 21.55 -11.60 -5.10
CA PHE A 140 21.14 -10.86 -6.27
C PHE A 140 21.61 -9.39 -6.21
N LEU A 141 21.44 -8.72 -5.09
CA LEU A 141 21.85 -7.32 -4.91
C LEU A 141 23.39 -7.17 -5.01
N VAL A 142 24.15 -8.12 -4.47
CA VAL A 142 25.63 -8.11 -4.56
C VAL A 142 26.09 -8.30 -6.01
N VAL A 143 25.54 -9.30 -6.71
CA VAL A 143 25.94 -9.63 -8.10
C VAL A 143 25.47 -8.56 -9.08
N PHE A 144 24.23 -8.06 -8.91
CA PHE A 144 23.58 -7.15 -9.84
C PHE A 144 23.49 -5.72 -9.32
N TYR A 145 24.35 -5.31 -8.38
CA TYR A 145 24.32 -4.00 -7.72
C TYR A 145 24.18 -2.80 -8.69
N ARG A 146 24.82 -2.88 -9.86
CA ARG A 146 24.80 -1.80 -10.87
C ARG A 146 23.57 -1.79 -11.77
N THR A 147 22.69 -2.77 -11.67
CA THR A 147 21.47 -2.80 -12.49
C THR A 147 20.39 -1.88 -11.93
N GLY A 148 19.57 -1.30 -12.82
CA GLY A 148 18.45 -0.45 -12.41
C GLY A 148 17.45 -1.13 -11.45
N ILE A 149 17.27 -2.46 -11.59
CA ILE A 149 16.38 -3.24 -10.70
C ILE A 149 16.97 -3.30 -9.29
N ALA A 150 18.27 -3.61 -9.14
CA ALA A 150 18.90 -3.65 -7.82
C ALA A 150 18.89 -2.27 -7.15
N GLN A 151 19.21 -1.21 -7.89
CA GLN A 151 19.15 0.17 -7.40
C GLN A 151 17.72 0.55 -6.97
N TYR A 152 16.70 0.13 -7.73
CA TYR A 152 15.30 0.37 -7.35
C TYR A 152 14.91 -0.37 -6.07
N ILE A 153 15.36 -1.62 -5.88
CA ILE A 153 15.13 -2.38 -4.64
C ILE A 153 15.75 -1.65 -3.44
N LEU A 154 17.00 -1.25 -3.56
CA LEU A 154 17.71 -0.51 -2.51
C LEU A 154 17.05 0.84 -2.22
N LEU A 155 16.64 1.58 -3.25
CA LEU A 155 15.91 2.83 -3.13
C LEU A 155 14.60 2.68 -2.32
N GLN A 156 13.80 1.65 -2.59
CA GLN A 156 12.54 1.42 -1.88
C GLN A 156 12.79 1.15 -0.38
N PHE A 157 13.72 0.27 -0.05
CA PHE A 157 14.07 -0.02 1.35
C PHE A 157 14.69 1.19 2.05
N ALA A 158 15.64 1.87 1.41
CA ALA A 158 16.25 3.09 1.96
C ALA A 158 15.20 4.17 2.22
N SER A 159 14.24 4.36 1.30
CA SER A 159 13.18 5.37 1.47
C SER A 159 12.17 5.03 2.58
N ILE A 160 12.00 3.76 2.93
CA ILE A 160 11.22 3.36 4.12
C ILE A 160 12.02 3.68 5.40
N LEU A 161 13.31 3.34 5.43
CA LEU A 161 14.18 3.67 6.56
C LEU A 161 14.26 5.17 6.79
N ASP A 162 14.41 5.95 5.72
CA ASP A 162 14.41 7.42 5.79
C ASP A 162 13.10 7.97 6.40
N SER A 163 11.98 7.35 6.03
CA SER A 163 10.66 7.72 6.53
C SER A 163 10.46 7.43 8.03
N ILE A 164 11.14 6.40 8.56
CA ILE A 164 11.01 5.97 9.96
C ILE A 164 12.08 6.64 10.83
N LEU A 165 13.33 6.69 10.34
CA LEU A 165 14.49 7.12 11.11
C LEU A 165 14.90 8.57 10.84
N GLY A 166 14.27 9.27 9.87
CA GLY A 166 14.64 10.61 9.46
C GLY A 166 16.02 10.70 8.78
N THR A 167 16.51 9.60 8.22
CA THR A 167 17.78 9.52 7.49
C THR A 167 17.63 9.94 6.02
N GLN A 168 18.71 9.95 5.26
CA GLN A 168 18.73 10.30 3.84
C GLN A 168 19.43 9.22 2.98
N TYR A 169 19.34 7.97 3.38
CA TYR A 169 19.96 6.85 2.65
C TYR A 169 19.46 6.67 1.22
N SER A 170 18.21 7.06 0.94
CA SER A 170 17.64 6.96 -0.41
C SER A 170 18.40 7.79 -1.44
N VAL A 171 19.09 8.85 -1.03
CA VAL A 171 19.91 9.68 -1.93
C VAL A 171 21.03 8.88 -2.58
N LEU A 172 21.63 7.93 -1.84
CA LEU A 172 22.71 7.07 -2.33
C LEU A 172 22.27 6.18 -3.51
N PHE A 173 20.96 5.97 -3.66
CA PHE A 173 20.36 5.12 -4.69
C PHE A 173 19.53 5.91 -5.71
N GLY A 174 19.84 7.20 -5.89
CA GLY A 174 19.14 8.07 -6.85
C GLY A 174 17.77 8.57 -6.38
N GLY A 175 17.51 8.53 -5.07
CA GLY A 175 16.31 9.16 -4.48
C GLY A 175 16.39 10.68 -4.61
N ASN A 176 15.30 11.30 -5.12
CA ASN A 176 15.18 12.75 -5.12
C ASN A 176 14.66 13.20 -3.75
N THR A 177 15.53 13.80 -2.95
CA THR A 177 15.20 14.34 -1.62
C THR A 177 14.16 15.44 -1.69
N GLU A 178 14.16 16.26 -2.72
CA GLU A 178 13.17 17.32 -2.91
C GLU A 178 11.76 16.75 -3.11
N ALA A 179 11.62 15.70 -3.93
CA ALA A 179 10.34 15.03 -4.13
C ALA A 179 9.86 14.27 -2.88
N LEU A 180 10.79 13.78 -2.05
CA LEU A 180 10.48 13.12 -0.78
C LEU A 180 10.08 14.13 0.29
N SER A 181 10.84 15.22 0.43
CA SER A 181 10.57 16.30 1.38
C SER A 181 9.33 17.10 0.98
N SER A 182 9.10 17.40 -0.28
CA SER A 182 7.90 18.09 -0.74
C SER A 182 6.63 17.31 -0.43
N SER A 183 6.65 15.98 -0.63
CA SER A 183 5.52 15.11 -0.27
C SER A 183 5.28 15.03 1.23
N SER A 184 6.33 15.08 2.05
CA SER A 184 6.23 15.12 3.52
C SER A 184 5.70 16.47 3.99
N ASN A 185 6.30 17.56 3.50
CA ASN A 185 5.93 18.94 3.82
C ASN A 185 4.48 19.24 3.44
N TYR A 186 4.04 18.73 2.28
CA TYR A 186 2.64 18.86 1.86
C TYR A 186 1.67 18.21 2.86
N ARG A 187 1.98 17.01 3.33
CA ARG A 187 1.16 16.33 4.35
C ARG A 187 1.18 17.01 5.69
N ASP A 188 2.32 17.60 6.08
CA ASP A 188 2.42 18.39 7.30
C ASP A 188 1.59 19.67 7.23
N GLN A 189 1.45 20.26 6.05
CA GLN A 189 0.58 21.42 5.85
C GLN A 189 -0.91 21.08 5.96
N LEU A 190 -1.32 19.85 5.63
CA LEU A 190 -2.72 19.42 5.74
C LEU A 190 -3.28 19.54 7.17
N LYS A 191 -2.43 19.48 8.21
CA LYS A 191 -2.88 19.68 9.61
C LYS A 191 -3.45 21.07 9.88
N TYR A 192 -3.02 22.09 9.11
CA TYR A 192 -3.53 23.46 9.26
C TYR A 192 -4.91 23.66 8.64
N ILE A 193 -5.46 22.67 7.93
CA ILE A 193 -6.84 22.73 7.38
C ILE A 193 -7.86 22.93 8.50
N PHE A 194 -7.63 22.41 9.69
CA PHE A 194 -8.51 22.62 10.85
C PHE A 194 -8.56 24.08 11.33
N GLN A 195 -7.61 24.93 10.90
CA GLN A 195 -7.53 26.34 11.24
C GLN A 195 -8.11 27.27 10.16
N VAL A 196 -8.61 26.73 9.06
CA VAL A 196 -9.18 27.48 7.95
C VAL A 196 -10.50 28.14 8.37
N LYS A 197 -10.50 29.47 8.52
CA LYS A 197 -11.60 30.26 9.10
C LYS A 197 -12.91 30.20 8.29
N TRP A 198 -12.83 30.06 6.96
CA TRP A 198 -14.02 30.03 6.12
C TRP A 198 -14.69 28.65 6.11
N LEU A 199 -14.02 27.60 6.57
CA LEU A 199 -14.56 26.24 6.64
C LEU A 199 -15.48 26.12 7.85
N ASN A 200 -16.77 25.87 7.59
CA ASN A 200 -17.74 25.69 8.66
C ASN A 200 -17.47 24.40 9.44
N PRO A 201 -17.22 24.46 10.77
CA PRO A 201 -16.84 23.30 11.56
C PRO A 201 -17.99 22.30 11.82
N ILE A 202 -19.22 22.66 11.47
CA ILE A 202 -20.42 21.83 11.68
C ILE A 202 -20.91 21.21 10.35
N LEU A 203 -20.90 21.99 9.25
CA LEU A 203 -21.51 21.56 7.98
C LEU A 203 -20.46 21.10 6.95
N GLY A 204 -19.23 21.59 7.03
CA GLY A 204 -18.23 21.35 5.98
C GLY A 204 -18.60 21.97 4.62
N ILE A 205 -17.97 21.51 3.55
CA ILE A 205 -18.25 22.01 2.19
C ILE A 205 -19.13 21.06 1.37
N GLY A 206 -19.40 19.86 1.87
CA GLY A 206 -20.13 18.82 1.16
C GLY A 206 -19.27 18.03 0.15
N ARG A 207 -19.82 16.94 -0.35
CA ARG A 207 -19.10 15.98 -1.19
C ARG A 207 -18.79 16.45 -2.60
N LYS A 208 -19.65 17.33 -3.16
CA LYS A 208 -19.55 17.75 -4.57
C LYS A 208 -18.61 18.93 -4.80
N ARG A 209 -18.16 19.60 -3.75
CA ARG A 209 -17.28 20.77 -3.86
C ARG A 209 -15.83 20.35 -3.74
N SER A 210 -14.96 20.88 -4.58
CA SER A 210 -13.52 20.77 -4.44
C SER A 210 -13.04 21.74 -3.37
N PHE A 211 -12.13 21.26 -2.52
CA PHE A 211 -11.44 22.11 -1.58
C PHE A 211 -10.21 22.71 -2.26
N THR A 212 -10.12 24.02 -2.24
CA THR A 212 -8.92 24.75 -2.67
C THR A 212 -8.69 25.86 -1.67
N SER A 213 -7.54 25.90 -1.07
CA SER A 213 -7.18 26.95 -0.11
C SER A 213 -5.68 27.17 -0.10
N GLU A 214 -5.29 28.42 0.09
CA GLU A 214 -3.91 28.76 0.41
C GLU A 214 -3.71 28.63 1.93
N ILE A 215 -2.74 27.82 2.33
CA ILE A 215 -2.40 27.58 3.73
C ILE A 215 -0.89 27.77 3.88
N ASN A 216 -0.48 28.71 4.73
CA ASN A 216 0.94 29.01 4.98
C ASN A 216 1.75 29.24 3.69
N GLY A 217 1.20 29.97 2.71
CA GLY A 217 1.85 30.27 1.45
C GLY A 217 1.91 29.12 0.44
N SER A 218 1.23 28.01 0.74
CA SER A 218 1.11 26.87 -0.17
C SER A 218 -0.32 26.65 -0.59
N TYR A 219 -0.53 26.47 -1.88
CA TYR A 219 -1.84 26.20 -2.45
C TYR A 219 -2.17 24.70 -2.37
N ILE A 220 -3.25 24.35 -1.67
CA ILE A 220 -3.68 22.97 -1.48
C ILE A 220 -4.86 22.70 -2.42
N GLU A 221 -4.62 21.83 -3.40
CA GLU A 221 -5.63 21.42 -4.39
C GLU A 221 -6.20 20.01 -4.12
N SER A 222 -5.45 19.17 -3.39
CA SER A 222 -5.83 17.79 -3.13
C SER A 222 -5.61 17.43 -1.67
N ILE A 223 -6.47 16.61 -1.12
CA ILE A 223 -6.36 16.13 0.26
C ILE A 223 -6.10 14.63 0.23
N ASP A 224 -4.82 14.26 0.38
CA ASP A 224 -4.39 12.84 0.38
C ASP A 224 -4.77 12.09 1.67
N ASN A 225 -5.13 12.81 2.72
CA ASN A 225 -5.51 12.22 4.00
C ASN A 225 -7.03 12.08 4.10
N PHE A 226 -7.52 10.83 4.17
CA PHE A 226 -8.94 10.54 4.19
C PHE A 226 -9.67 11.15 5.40
N TYR A 227 -9.05 11.15 6.59
CA TYR A 227 -9.65 11.75 7.79
C TYR A 227 -9.84 13.26 7.63
N ILE A 228 -8.85 13.93 7.05
CA ILE A 228 -8.93 15.36 6.76
C ILE A 228 -9.95 15.62 5.65
N ALA A 229 -10.01 14.75 4.64
CA ALA A 229 -11.01 14.86 3.57
C ALA A 229 -12.45 14.73 4.11
N GLU A 230 -12.68 13.82 5.06
CA GLU A 230 -13.98 13.67 5.72
C GLU A 230 -14.32 14.89 6.59
N TYR A 231 -13.34 15.45 7.30
CA TYR A 231 -13.53 16.70 8.01
C TYR A 231 -13.89 17.86 7.07
N VAL A 232 -13.18 18.03 5.96
CA VAL A 232 -13.47 19.08 5.00
C VAL A 232 -14.88 18.94 4.40
N ARG A 233 -15.29 17.71 4.09
CA ARG A 233 -16.61 17.42 3.49
C ARG A 233 -17.76 17.58 4.46
N TYR A 234 -17.63 17.07 5.67
CA TYR A 234 -18.73 16.89 6.62
C TYR A 234 -18.44 17.48 8.01
N ALA A 235 -17.33 18.20 8.15
CA ALA A 235 -16.85 18.83 9.38
C ALA A 235 -16.65 17.84 10.54
N TYR A 236 -16.68 18.34 11.77
CA TYR A 236 -16.49 17.49 12.95
C TYR A 236 -17.55 16.38 13.09
N PRO A 237 -18.85 16.59 12.83
CA PRO A 237 -19.81 15.51 12.90
C PRO A 237 -19.48 14.33 11.98
N GLY A 238 -19.07 14.61 10.74
CA GLY A 238 -18.69 13.56 9.78
C GLY A 238 -17.42 12.84 10.21
N LEU A 239 -16.38 13.57 10.61
CA LEU A 239 -15.14 12.99 11.11
C LEU A 239 -15.38 12.08 12.32
N VAL A 240 -16.13 12.56 13.32
CA VAL A 240 -16.44 11.82 14.53
C VAL A 240 -17.23 10.55 14.20
N THR A 241 -18.28 10.67 13.38
CA THR A 241 -19.09 9.51 12.96
C THR A 241 -18.22 8.47 12.24
N TYR A 242 -17.32 8.91 11.36
CA TYR A 242 -16.41 8.02 10.64
C TYR A 242 -15.43 7.28 11.58
N VAL A 243 -14.84 8.00 12.54
CA VAL A 243 -13.95 7.38 13.54
C VAL A 243 -14.70 6.38 14.40
N PHE A 244 -15.93 6.72 14.88
CA PHE A 244 -16.77 5.77 15.61
C PHE A 244 -17.13 4.54 14.79
N PHE A 245 -17.46 4.70 13.51
CA PHE A 245 -17.70 3.58 12.59
C PHE A 245 -16.51 2.62 12.54
N LEU A 246 -15.29 3.15 12.36
CA LEU A 246 -14.08 2.33 12.34
C LEU A 246 -13.84 1.61 13.68
N LEU A 247 -13.93 2.33 14.80
CA LEU A 247 -13.72 1.77 16.13
C LEU A 247 -14.77 0.69 16.49
N PHE A 248 -16.03 0.91 16.09
CA PHE A 248 -17.10 -0.07 16.30
C PHE A 248 -16.82 -1.37 15.53
N HIS A 249 -16.42 -1.28 14.27
CA HIS A 249 -16.08 -2.46 13.46
C HIS A 249 -14.84 -3.18 14.00
N LEU A 250 -13.81 -2.43 14.37
CA LEU A 250 -12.59 -2.99 14.95
C LEU A 250 -12.90 -3.70 16.27
N GLY A 251 -13.67 -3.06 17.14
CA GLY A 251 -14.12 -3.66 18.40
C GLY A 251 -14.95 -4.94 18.22
N GLY A 252 -15.85 -4.94 17.22
CA GLY A 252 -16.62 -6.12 16.83
C GLY A 252 -15.75 -7.27 16.34
N MET A 253 -14.76 -6.98 15.50
CA MET A 253 -13.79 -7.97 15.02
C MET A 253 -12.95 -8.55 16.16
N ILE A 254 -12.41 -7.70 17.05
CA ILE A 254 -11.62 -8.13 18.21
C ILE A 254 -12.47 -9.00 19.14
N LYS A 255 -13.70 -8.56 19.46
CA LYS A 255 -14.64 -9.34 20.28
C LYS A 255 -14.89 -10.72 19.68
N LYS A 256 -15.16 -10.80 18.38
CA LYS A 256 -15.37 -12.07 17.68
C LYS A 256 -14.14 -12.97 17.75
N CYS A 257 -12.94 -12.44 17.47
CA CYS A 257 -11.70 -13.20 17.57
C CYS A 257 -11.47 -13.77 18.99
N ILE A 258 -11.78 -13.00 20.03
CA ILE A 258 -11.66 -13.45 21.43
C ILE A 258 -12.67 -14.55 21.75
N MET A 259 -13.91 -14.42 21.26
CA MET A 259 -14.97 -15.40 21.51
C MET A 259 -14.70 -16.71 20.75
N ASP A 260 -14.32 -16.66 19.48
CA ASP A 260 -14.02 -17.83 18.66
C ASP A 260 -12.71 -18.52 19.09
N GLY A 261 -11.76 -17.78 19.68
CA GLY A 261 -10.50 -18.33 20.22
C GLY A 261 -10.64 -19.01 21.59
N LYS A 262 -11.82 -18.94 22.21
CA LYS A 262 -12.14 -19.64 23.47
C LYS A 262 -13.00 -20.91 23.27
N ALA A 263 -13.42 -21.17 22.04
CA ALA A 263 -14.10 -22.39 21.61
C ALA A 263 -13.11 -23.37 20.97
#